data_9adb39fef5e9dc03cdb87f476ed3b9b1
#
_entry.id   9adb39fef5e9dc03cdb87f476ed3b9b1
#
_cell.length_a   1.000
_cell.length_b   1.000
_cell.length_c   1.000
_cell.angle_alpha   90.00
_cell.angle_beta   90.00
_cell.angle_gamma   90.00
#
_symmetry.space_group_name_H-M   'P 1'
#
loop_
_entity.id
_entity.type
_entity.pdbx_description
1 polymer ?
#
loop_
_entity_poly.entity_id
_entity_poly.type
_entity_poly.pdbx_seq_one_letter_code
_entity_poly.pdbx_strand_id
1 'polypeptide(L)'
;MLRPRMSLLDRLRRLQADRRWRARYPDLDPGFRAIHDRARPYTMTSTERMYALYQAVRYVGRAALPGDFVECGVWKGGSAMVAALTFLELGDAGRHFWLYDTYEGMS
;
A
#
# COMPACT_ATOMS: atom_id res chain seq x y z
N MET A 1 -5.61 -1.57 27.05
CA MET A 1 -5.78 -0.18 26.62
C MET A 1 -7.08 -0.05 25.83
N LEU A 2 -7.99 0.76 26.32
CA LEU A 2 -9.26 0.97 25.64
C LEU A 2 -9.05 1.86 24.40
N ARG A 3 -9.51 1.38 23.24
CA ARG A 3 -9.54 2.22 22.05
C ARG A 3 -10.59 3.32 22.24
N PRO A 4 -10.28 4.59 21.90
CA PRO A 4 -11.27 5.64 21.98
C PRO A 4 -12.47 5.31 21.09
N ARG A 5 -13.68 5.53 21.61
CA ARG A 5 -14.90 5.36 20.82
C ARG A 5 -14.92 6.42 19.72
N MET A 6 -15.16 5.98 18.51
CA MET A 6 -15.29 6.86 17.37
C MET A 6 -16.59 7.66 17.47
N SER A 7 -16.50 8.99 17.28
CA SER A 7 -17.68 9.85 17.29
C SER A 7 -18.63 9.54 16.14
N LEU A 8 -19.90 9.95 16.25
CA LEU A 8 -20.86 9.83 15.15
C LEU A 8 -20.37 10.57 13.90
N LEU A 9 -19.80 11.75 14.08
CA LEU A 9 -19.25 12.56 12.97
C LEU A 9 -18.12 11.82 12.25
N ASP A 10 -17.22 11.16 12.99
CA ASP A 10 -16.15 10.38 12.40
C ASP A 10 -16.67 9.18 11.61
N ARG A 11 -17.73 8.53 12.11
CA ARG A 11 -18.40 7.44 11.40
C ARG A 11 -19.00 7.91 10.09
N LEU A 12 -19.66 9.07 10.09
CA LEU A 12 -20.25 9.65 8.89
C LEU A 12 -19.18 10.02 7.86
N ARG A 13 -18.09 10.62 8.31
CA ARG A 13 -16.94 10.95 7.44
C ARG A 13 -16.35 9.70 6.79
N ARG A 14 -16.20 8.62 7.56
CA ARG A 14 -15.72 7.33 7.02
C ARG A 14 -16.68 6.77 5.97
N LEU A 15 -17.99 6.78 6.24
CA LEU A 15 -18.97 6.31 5.27
C LEU A 15 -18.94 7.11 3.97
N GLN A 16 -18.79 8.43 4.06
CA GLN A 16 -18.64 9.29 2.88
C GLN A 16 -17.36 8.99 2.10
N ALA A 17 -16.24 8.82 2.82
CA ALA A 17 -14.96 8.46 2.21
C ALA A 17 -15.05 7.10 1.52
N ASP A 18 -15.72 6.12 2.14
CA ASP A 18 -15.93 4.81 1.55
C ASP A 18 -16.77 4.86 0.27
N ARG A 19 -17.83 5.65 0.26
CA ARG A 19 -18.67 5.84 -0.93
C ARG A 19 -17.88 6.49 -2.06
N ARG A 20 -17.08 7.52 -1.76
CA ARG A 20 -16.22 8.20 -2.75
C ARG A 20 -15.18 7.24 -3.33
N TRP A 21 -14.55 6.44 -2.51
CA TRP A 21 -13.58 5.44 -2.95
C TRP A 21 -14.23 4.42 -3.88
N ARG A 22 -15.36 3.83 -3.49
CA ARG A 22 -16.07 2.84 -4.30
C ARG A 22 -16.56 3.40 -5.63
N ALA A 23 -17.00 4.66 -5.62
CA ALA A 23 -17.43 5.34 -6.84
C ALA A 23 -16.26 5.61 -7.79
N ARG A 24 -15.09 5.99 -7.24
CA ARG A 24 -13.88 6.29 -8.02
C ARG A 24 -13.16 5.04 -8.50
N TYR A 25 -13.15 4.00 -7.67
CA TYR A 25 -12.37 2.78 -7.90
C TYR A 25 -13.23 1.53 -7.69
N PRO A 26 -14.28 1.32 -8.52
CA PRO A 26 -15.21 0.21 -8.31
C PRO A 26 -14.59 -1.16 -8.52
N ASP A 27 -13.54 -1.26 -9.32
CA ASP A 27 -12.92 -2.51 -9.74
C ASP A 27 -11.70 -2.91 -8.91
N LEU A 28 -11.31 -2.09 -7.92
CA LEU A 28 -10.15 -2.41 -7.09
C LEU A 28 -10.53 -3.39 -5.98
N ASP A 29 -9.59 -4.32 -5.71
CA ASP A 29 -9.72 -5.27 -4.60
C ASP A 29 -9.92 -4.51 -3.27
N PRO A 30 -10.94 -4.86 -2.48
CA PRO A 30 -11.20 -4.19 -1.20
C PRO A 30 -10.01 -4.25 -0.22
N GLY A 31 -9.21 -5.31 -0.27
CA GLY A 31 -8.03 -5.46 0.58
C GLY A 31 -6.92 -4.44 0.30
N PHE A 32 -6.92 -3.86 -0.88
CA PHE A 32 -5.91 -2.87 -1.27
C PHE A 32 -6.08 -1.53 -0.54
N ARG A 33 -7.29 -1.14 -0.21
CA ARG A 33 -7.57 0.20 0.34
C ARG A 33 -6.80 0.51 1.61
N ALA A 34 -6.75 -0.43 2.55
CA ALA A 34 -6.04 -0.23 3.81
C ALA A 34 -4.53 -0.04 3.58
N ILE A 35 -3.96 -0.79 2.66
CA ILE A 35 -2.55 -0.65 2.25
C ILE A 35 -2.33 0.69 1.57
N HIS A 36 -3.21 1.07 0.65
CA HIS A 36 -3.17 2.36 -0.05
C HIS A 36 -3.16 3.52 0.94
N ASP A 37 -4.08 3.53 1.89
CA ASP A 37 -4.23 4.64 2.83
C ASP A 37 -3.01 4.80 3.73
N ARG A 38 -2.37 3.69 4.10
CA ARG A 38 -1.13 3.72 4.89
C ARG A 38 0.08 4.20 4.08
N ALA A 39 0.15 3.82 2.82
CA ALA A 39 1.29 4.17 1.96
C ALA A 39 1.16 5.55 1.30
N ARG A 40 -0.06 6.06 1.13
CA ARG A 40 -0.34 7.29 0.38
C ARG A 40 0.51 8.49 0.78
N PRO A 41 0.75 8.79 2.08
CA PRO A 41 1.59 9.92 2.49
C PRO A 41 3.06 9.79 2.08
N TYR A 42 3.51 8.61 1.72
CA TYR A 42 4.92 8.28 1.48
C TYR A 42 5.23 8.00 0.01
N THR A 43 4.29 8.27 -0.90
CA THR A 43 4.50 8.08 -2.34
C THR A 43 3.93 9.24 -3.15
N MET A 44 4.57 9.52 -4.28
CA MET A 44 4.09 10.50 -5.27
C MET A 44 3.36 9.82 -6.44
N THR A 45 3.37 8.50 -6.50
CA THR A 45 2.74 7.78 -7.60
C THR A 45 1.21 7.78 -7.50
N SER A 46 0.55 7.47 -8.61
CA SER A 46 -0.91 7.40 -8.65
C SER A 46 -1.46 6.17 -7.92
N THR A 47 -2.74 6.25 -7.54
CA THR A 47 -3.45 5.11 -6.95
C THR A 47 -3.44 3.90 -7.89
N GLU A 48 -3.61 4.12 -9.18
CA GLU A 48 -3.59 3.06 -10.20
C GLU A 48 -2.24 2.35 -10.27
N ARG A 49 -1.15 3.09 -10.19
CA ARG A 49 0.19 2.50 -10.15
C ARG A 49 0.48 1.75 -8.85
N MET A 50 -0.01 2.27 -7.73
CA MET A 50 0.06 1.55 -6.45
C MET A 50 -0.70 0.23 -6.53
N TYR A 51 -1.87 0.24 -7.16
CA TYR A 51 -2.66 -0.98 -7.36
C TYR A 51 -1.97 -1.98 -8.28
N ALA A 52 -1.34 -1.52 -9.36
CA ALA A 52 -0.56 -2.38 -10.24
C ALA A 52 0.58 -3.08 -9.48
N LEU A 53 1.28 -2.35 -8.62
CA LEU A 53 2.30 -2.92 -7.75
C LEU A 53 1.72 -3.95 -6.77
N TYR A 54 0.61 -3.62 -6.13
CA TYR A 54 -0.12 -4.53 -5.23
C TYR A 54 -0.47 -5.83 -5.93
N GLN A 55 -1.00 -5.77 -7.14
CA GLN A 55 -1.35 -6.96 -7.93
C GLN A 55 -0.11 -7.77 -8.31
N ALA A 56 0.97 -7.12 -8.73
CA ALA A 56 2.22 -7.79 -9.07
C ALA A 56 2.82 -8.52 -7.87
N VAL A 57 2.82 -7.89 -6.71
CA VAL A 57 3.33 -8.50 -5.46
C VAL A 57 2.46 -9.69 -5.05
N ARG A 58 1.15 -9.58 -5.15
CA ARG A 58 0.24 -10.70 -4.87
C ARG A 58 0.50 -11.88 -5.80
N TYR A 59 0.73 -11.62 -7.07
CA TYR A 59 1.09 -12.67 -8.02
C TYR A 59 2.38 -13.38 -7.61
N VAL A 60 3.43 -12.62 -7.31
CA VAL A 60 4.72 -13.18 -6.89
C VAL A 60 4.58 -14.01 -5.62
N GLY A 61 3.86 -13.51 -4.63
CA GLY A 61 3.65 -14.21 -3.36
C GLY A 61 2.81 -15.48 -3.51
N ARG A 62 1.71 -15.41 -4.27
CA ARG A 62 0.82 -16.57 -4.50
C ARG A 62 1.46 -17.64 -5.35
N ALA A 63 2.24 -17.25 -6.35
CA ALA A 63 2.99 -18.18 -7.18
C ALA A 63 4.25 -18.74 -6.48
N ALA A 64 4.52 -18.30 -5.27
CA ALA A 64 5.70 -18.68 -4.48
C ALA A 64 7.01 -18.48 -5.25
N LEU A 65 7.11 -17.41 -6.02
CA LEU A 65 8.32 -17.08 -6.76
C LEU A 65 9.41 -16.63 -5.76
N PRO A 66 10.60 -17.25 -5.81
CA PRO A 66 11.68 -16.84 -4.91
C PRO A 66 12.31 -15.54 -5.34
N GLY A 67 12.96 -14.86 -4.41
CA GLY A 67 13.72 -13.65 -4.68
C GLY A 67 13.38 -12.51 -3.73
N ASP A 68 14.18 -11.48 -3.81
CA ASP A 68 14.05 -10.30 -3.00
C ASP A 68 13.31 -9.19 -3.76
N PHE A 69 12.89 -8.17 -3.03
CA PHE A 69 12.32 -6.96 -3.60
C PHE A 69 13.43 -5.91 -3.74
N VAL A 70 13.53 -5.31 -4.93
CA VAL A 70 14.51 -4.24 -5.20
C VAL A 70 13.77 -3.03 -5.73
N GLU A 71 14.02 -1.87 -5.16
CA GLU A 71 13.48 -0.59 -5.63
C GLU A 71 14.61 0.42 -5.81
N CYS A 72 14.61 1.06 -6.98
CA CYS A 72 15.50 2.19 -7.30
C CYS A 72 14.67 3.47 -7.38
N GLY A 73 15.11 4.53 -6.70
CA GLY A 73 14.33 5.76 -6.62
C GLY A 73 13.22 5.69 -5.58
N VAL A 74 13.60 5.61 -4.32
CA VAL A 74 12.68 5.23 -3.22
C VAL A 74 11.81 6.38 -2.72
N TRP A 75 12.32 7.61 -2.77
CA TRP A 75 11.74 8.80 -2.16
C TRP A 75 11.43 8.55 -0.67
N LYS A 76 10.16 8.56 -0.23
CA LYS A 76 9.77 8.29 1.17
C LYS A 76 9.41 6.83 1.45
N GLY A 77 9.56 5.96 0.46
CA GLY A 77 9.38 4.52 0.65
C GLY A 77 7.95 4.01 0.53
N GLY A 78 7.03 4.78 -0.07
CA GLY A 78 5.62 4.38 -0.19
C GLY A 78 5.42 3.12 -1.02
N SER A 79 6.13 2.96 -2.14
CA SER A 79 6.04 1.75 -2.96
C SER A 79 6.59 0.52 -2.22
N ALA A 80 7.72 0.65 -1.54
CA ALA A 80 8.24 -0.42 -0.70
C ALA A 80 7.26 -0.80 0.42
N MET A 81 6.56 0.18 0.98
CA MET A 81 5.53 -0.05 1.99
C MET A 81 4.35 -0.84 1.41
N VAL A 82 3.87 -0.50 0.22
CA VAL A 82 2.82 -1.28 -0.47
C VAL A 82 3.26 -2.73 -0.64
N ALA A 83 4.47 -2.95 -1.15
CA ALA A 83 5.00 -4.29 -1.36
C ALA A 83 5.14 -5.07 -0.04
N ALA A 84 5.73 -4.47 0.99
CA ALA A 84 5.94 -5.12 2.28
C ALA A 84 4.62 -5.50 2.95
N LEU A 85 3.66 -4.59 2.99
CA LEU A 85 2.35 -4.85 3.58
C LEU A 85 1.59 -5.94 2.82
N THR A 86 1.72 -5.97 1.50
CA THR A 86 1.09 -7.00 0.67
C THR A 86 1.71 -8.38 0.93
N PHE A 87 3.04 -8.48 0.98
CA PHE A 87 3.69 -9.73 1.34
C PHE A 87 3.31 -10.23 2.74
N LEU A 88 3.21 -9.31 3.70
CA LEU A 88 2.79 -9.67 5.07
C LEU A 88 1.36 -10.23 5.11
N GLU A 89 0.44 -9.67 4.33
CA GLU A 89 -0.93 -10.21 4.22
C GLU A 89 -0.95 -11.63 3.65
N LEU A 90 0.00 -11.95 2.78
CA LEU A 90 0.14 -13.29 2.19
C LEU A 90 0.91 -14.26 3.10
N GLY A 91 1.35 -13.81 4.27
CA GLY A 91 2.18 -14.64 5.17
C GLY A 91 3.63 -14.79 4.71
N ASP A 92 4.08 -13.96 3.78
CA ASP A 92 5.44 -13.99 3.22
C ASP A 92 6.29 -12.90 3.89
N ALA A 93 6.90 -13.23 5.02
CA ALA A 93 7.67 -12.27 5.82
C ALA A 93 9.19 -12.41 5.67
N GLY A 94 9.66 -13.34 4.86
CA GLY A 94 11.08 -13.67 4.77
C GLY A 94 11.85 -12.96 3.67
N ARG A 95 11.23 -12.12 2.88
CA ARG A 95 11.89 -11.46 1.76
C ARG A 95 12.73 -10.28 2.22
N HIS A 96 13.93 -10.14 1.66
CA HIS A 96 14.75 -8.96 1.86
C HIS A 96 14.36 -7.86 0.91
N PHE A 97 14.37 -6.62 1.41
CA PHE A 97 14.07 -5.42 0.63
C PHE A 97 15.35 -4.60 0.47
N TRP A 98 15.67 -4.31 -0.78
CA TRP A 98 16.85 -3.53 -1.15
C TRP A 98 16.38 -2.20 -1.74
N LEU A 99 16.59 -1.11 -1.01
CA LEU A 99 16.09 0.21 -1.39
C LEU A 99 17.27 1.10 -1.77
N TYR A 100 17.36 1.44 -3.05
CA TYR A 100 18.45 2.23 -3.60
C TYR A 100 17.96 3.62 -3.98
N ASP A 101 18.56 4.64 -3.40
CA ASP A 101 18.28 6.04 -3.69
C ASP A 101 19.52 6.87 -3.37
N THR A 102 19.59 8.09 -3.87
CA THR A 102 20.59 9.07 -3.43
C THR A 102 20.31 9.57 -2.03
N TYR A 103 19.05 9.50 -1.61
CA TYR A 103 18.53 10.02 -0.33
C TYR A 103 18.78 11.54 -0.16
N GLU A 104 18.99 12.25 -1.28
CA GLU A 104 19.17 13.69 -1.33
C GLU A 104 17.95 14.44 -1.83
N GLY A 105 16.88 13.70 -2.17
CA GLY A 105 15.69 14.24 -2.79
C GLY A 105 15.85 14.51 -4.28
N MET A 106 14.80 15.05 -4.89
CA MET A 106 14.85 15.44 -6.30
C MET A 106 15.44 16.84 -6.44
N SER A 107 16.41 16.96 -7.31
CA SER A 107 16.98 18.25 -7.69
C SER A 107 16.11 18.98 -8.71
#